data_ab6b34507abde03c6bdb4f3d00c6412c
#
_entry.id   ab6b34507abde03c6bdb4f3d00c6412c
#
_cell.length_a   1.000
_cell.length_b   1.000
_cell.length_c   1.000
_cell.angle_alpha   90.00
_cell.angle_beta   90.00
_cell.angle_gamma   90.00
#
_symmetry.space_group_name_H-M   'P 1'
#
loop_
_entity.id
_entity.type
_entity.pdbx_description
1 polymer ?
#
loop_
_entity_poly.entity_id
_entity_poly.type
_entity_poly.pdbx_seq_one_letter_code
_entity_poly.pdbx_strand_id
1 'polypeptide(L)'
;MDTKALRQKILDLAIHGKLVPQDPNDEPASVLLERIKAEKERLIKEGKIKRSKKSAKTSDTPHYENVPFEVPESWVWTTIEEICSKIGSGSTPRGSNYSANGIPFFRSQNVYNDRLVYDDIKYISEEVHQKMKGTEVLANDLLLNITGGSLGRCAVVPADFNCGNVSQHVCIMRSVLVEPEYFHVLVLSSYFAKSMKITGSGREGLPKYNLEQMGFPLPPLTEQQRIVAEIEHWFALIDQIEQGKADLQTIIKQTKSKILDLAIHGKLVPQDPNDEPAIELLKRINPDFTPCDNGH
;
A
#
# COMPACT_ATOMS: atom_id res chain seq x y z
N MET A 1 -1.10 -17.75 12.14
CA MET A 1 -0.49 -16.42 12.27
C MET A 1 -1.19 -15.48 11.29
N ASP A 2 -1.66 -14.35 11.75
CA ASP A 2 -2.28 -13.30 10.92
C ASP A 2 -1.19 -12.35 10.40
N THR A 3 -0.76 -12.57 9.18
CA THR A 3 0.30 -11.79 8.53
C THR A 3 -0.13 -10.35 8.21
N LYS A 4 -1.43 -10.13 7.97
CA LYS A 4 -1.97 -8.78 7.76
C LYS A 4 -1.90 -7.95 9.05
N ALA A 5 -2.30 -8.53 10.17
CA ALA A 5 -2.18 -7.87 11.47
C ALA A 5 -0.72 -7.60 11.86
N LEU A 6 0.20 -8.53 11.50
CA LEU A 6 1.63 -8.35 11.74
C LEU A 6 2.20 -7.18 10.92
N ARG A 7 1.89 -7.10 9.61
CA ARG A 7 2.28 -5.95 8.77
C ARG A 7 1.78 -4.64 9.37
N GLN A 8 0.50 -4.57 9.76
CA GLN A 8 -0.05 -3.37 10.37
C GLN A 8 0.68 -2.99 11.67
N LYS A 9 1.03 -3.98 12.50
CA LYS A 9 1.78 -3.74 13.74
C LYS A 9 3.17 -3.16 13.49
N ILE A 10 3.86 -3.63 12.43
CA ILE A 10 5.18 -3.11 12.03
C ILE A 10 5.07 -1.65 11.60
N LEU A 11 4.08 -1.30 10.74
CA LEU A 11 3.83 0.08 10.34
C LEU A 11 3.52 0.99 11.53
N ASP A 12 2.72 0.52 12.48
CA ASP A 12 2.37 1.28 13.68
C ASP A 12 3.59 1.46 14.62
N LEU A 13 4.47 0.45 14.76
CA LEU A 13 5.72 0.60 15.50
C LEU A 13 6.66 1.62 14.84
N ALA A 14 6.71 1.63 13.51
CA ALA A 14 7.54 2.56 12.74
C ALA A 14 7.20 4.02 13.03
N ILE A 15 5.91 4.39 12.95
CA ILE A 15 5.49 5.79 13.16
C ILE A 15 5.53 6.23 14.63
N HIS A 16 5.69 5.29 15.56
CA HIS A 16 5.87 5.58 16.99
C HIS A 16 7.36 5.62 17.42
N GLY A 17 8.32 5.50 16.47
CA GLY A 17 9.75 5.45 16.76
C GLY A 17 10.19 4.22 17.57
N LYS A 18 9.49 3.09 17.42
CA LYS A 18 9.71 1.85 18.17
C LYS A 18 10.20 0.68 17.30
N LEU A 19 10.41 0.91 16.01
CA LEU A 19 10.84 -0.14 15.09
C LEU A 19 12.36 -0.27 15.01
N VAL A 20 13.07 0.84 15.04
CA VAL A 20 14.53 0.90 14.99
C VAL A 20 15.08 1.63 16.21
N PRO A 21 16.35 1.35 16.63
CA PRO A 21 16.97 2.09 17.73
C PRO A 21 17.23 3.56 17.32
N GLN A 22 17.13 4.45 18.31
CA GLN A 22 17.49 5.85 18.13
C GLN A 22 19.01 5.98 18.08
N ASP A 23 19.55 6.80 17.16
CA ASP A 23 20.97 7.13 17.09
C ASP A 23 21.17 8.59 17.54
N PRO A 24 21.93 8.83 18.63
CA PRO A 24 22.17 10.18 19.14
C PRO A 24 23.03 11.04 18.19
N ASN A 25 23.65 10.44 17.16
CA ASN A 25 24.43 11.16 16.15
C ASN A 25 23.58 11.61 14.95
N ASP A 26 22.32 11.19 14.87
CA ASP A 26 21.42 11.66 13.81
C ASP A 26 21.18 13.18 13.96
N GLU A 27 21.12 13.90 12.83
CA GLU A 27 20.69 15.29 12.82
C GLU A 27 19.24 15.37 13.33
N PRO A 28 18.93 16.14 14.38
CA PRO A 28 17.58 16.21 14.93
C PRO A 28 16.55 16.63 13.87
N ALA A 29 15.35 16.06 13.94
CA ALA A 29 14.29 16.36 12.97
C ALA A 29 13.86 17.83 12.95
N SER A 30 14.10 18.59 14.03
CA SER A 30 13.89 20.04 14.05
C SER A 30 14.74 20.77 13.01
N VAL A 31 15.99 20.35 12.81
CA VAL A 31 16.89 20.90 11.79
C VAL A 31 16.41 20.53 10.39
N LEU A 32 15.98 19.27 10.20
CA LEU A 32 15.37 18.84 8.95
C LEU A 32 14.11 19.66 8.62
N LEU A 33 13.25 19.93 9.61
CA LEU A 33 12.04 20.73 9.41
C LEU A 33 12.37 22.17 8.96
N GLU A 34 13.39 22.79 9.53
CA GLU A 34 13.86 24.13 9.09
C GLU A 34 14.40 24.08 7.64
N ARG A 35 15.12 23.03 7.27
CA ARG A 35 15.58 22.83 5.88
C ARG A 35 14.40 22.63 4.91
N ILE A 36 13.36 21.91 5.31
CA ILE A 36 12.12 21.75 4.51
C ILE A 36 11.48 23.12 4.30
N LYS A 37 11.33 23.93 5.35
CA LYS A 37 10.77 25.28 5.26
C LYS A 37 11.59 26.16 4.33
N ALA A 38 12.91 26.17 4.47
CA ALA A 38 13.81 26.95 3.63
C ALA A 38 13.73 26.55 2.15
N GLU A 39 13.67 25.24 1.86
CA GLU A 39 13.53 24.75 0.50
C GLU A 39 12.16 25.12 -0.11
N LYS A 40 11.08 25.01 0.66
CA LYS A 40 9.75 25.47 0.19
C LYS A 40 9.74 26.95 -0.12
N GLU A 41 10.34 27.79 0.73
CA GLU A 41 10.47 29.23 0.45
C GLU A 41 11.31 29.51 -0.82
N ARG A 42 12.36 28.71 -1.06
CA ARG A 42 13.13 28.78 -2.31
C ARG A 42 12.26 28.47 -3.52
N LEU A 43 11.49 27.37 -3.46
CA LEU A 43 10.58 26.96 -4.53
C LEU A 43 9.47 28.00 -4.78
N ILE A 44 8.98 28.69 -3.74
CA ILE A 44 8.01 29.79 -3.85
C ILE A 44 8.65 30.99 -4.57
N LYS A 45 9.87 31.38 -4.19
CA LYS A 45 10.60 32.50 -4.82
C LYS A 45 10.89 32.22 -6.30
N GLU A 46 11.18 30.97 -6.65
CA GLU A 46 11.39 30.52 -8.02
C GLU A 46 10.08 30.39 -8.82
N GLY A 47 8.92 30.60 -8.20
CA GLY A 47 7.60 30.47 -8.86
C GLY A 47 7.19 29.03 -9.16
N LYS A 48 7.92 28.02 -8.61
CA LYS A 48 7.64 26.60 -8.83
C LYS A 48 6.42 26.11 -8.03
N ILE A 49 6.20 26.68 -6.85
CA ILE A 49 5.04 26.40 -6.01
C ILE A 49 4.35 27.68 -5.55
N LYS A 50 3.06 27.61 -5.28
CA LYS A 50 2.29 28.75 -4.77
C LYS A 50 2.34 28.78 -3.24
N ARG A 51 2.45 29.97 -2.66
CA ARG A 51 2.31 30.15 -1.22
C ARG A 51 0.91 29.74 -0.77
N SER A 52 0.80 28.93 0.28
CA SER A 52 -0.50 28.61 0.87
C SER A 52 -1.17 29.88 1.43
N LYS A 53 -2.45 30.07 1.12
CA LYS A 53 -3.21 31.23 1.60
C LYS A 53 -3.41 31.26 3.11
N LYS A 54 -3.19 30.15 3.80
CA LYS A 54 -3.37 29.98 5.26
C LYS A 54 -2.10 30.24 6.07
N SER A 55 -0.91 30.05 5.48
CA SER A 55 0.37 30.25 6.16
C SER A 55 0.61 31.71 6.63
N ALA A 56 -0.22 32.65 6.21
CA ALA A 56 -0.15 34.05 6.66
C ALA A 56 -0.83 34.33 8.03
N LYS A 57 -1.42 33.32 8.68
CA LYS A 57 -2.15 33.46 9.97
C LYS A 57 -1.73 32.45 11.04
N THR A 58 -0.61 31.79 10.92
CA THR A 58 -0.09 30.95 11.99
C THR A 58 0.51 31.84 13.09
N SER A 59 -0.21 31.91 14.21
CA SER A 59 0.36 32.33 15.49
C SER A 59 1.59 31.48 15.80
N ASP A 60 2.61 32.05 16.44
CA ASP A 60 3.86 31.41 16.88
C ASP A 60 3.70 30.26 17.89
N THR A 61 2.52 29.74 18.10
CA THR A 61 2.24 28.60 18.98
C THR A 61 2.15 27.32 18.15
N PRO A 62 2.99 26.31 18.42
CA PRO A 62 2.83 24.99 17.79
C PRO A 62 1.45 24.44 18.12
N HIS A 63 0.69 24.01 17.11
CA HIS A 63 -0.66 23.43 17.25
C HIS A 63 -0.71 22.08 18.00
N TYR A 64 0.29 21.76 18.84
CA TYR A 64 0.48 20.43 19.43
C TYR A 64 0.32 20.39 20.95
N GLU A 65 -0.66 21.10 21.50
CA GLU A 65 -1.05 20.87 22.91
C GLU A 65 -1.63 19.46 23.14
N ASN A 66 -2.07 18.77 22.09
CA ASN A 66 -2.58 17.40 22.14
C ASN A 66 -1.98 16.54 21.01
N VAL A 67 -0.73 16.12 21.16
CA VAL A 67 -0.13 15.14 20.23
C VAL A 67 -0.88 13.80 20.30
N PRO A 68 -1.14 13.13 19.16
CA PRO A 68 -1.90 11.88 19.13
C PRO A 68 -1.23 10.73 19.90
N PHE A 69 0.10 10.75 19.99
CA PHE A 69 0.94 9.80 20.73
C PHE A 69 2.33 10.39 20.96
N GLU A 70 3.07 9.83 21.90
CA GLU A 70 4.45 10.20 22.18
C GLU A 70 5.38 9.66 21.09
N VAL A 71 6.39 10.46 20.74
CA VAL A 71 7.48 10.13 19.79
C VAL A 71 8.83 10.36 20.46
N PRO A 72 9.95 9.79 19.95
CA PRO A 72 11.28 10.07 20.47
C PRO A 72 11.63 11.57 20.50
N GLU A 73 12.51 11.97 21.42
CA GLU A 73 12.92 13.38 21.58
C GLU A 73 13.62 13.97 20.33
N SER A 74 14.27 13.10 19.52
CA SER A 74 14.90 13.49 18.25
C SER A 74 13.88 13.81 17.14
N TRP A 75 12.60 13.43 17.33
CA TRP A 75 11.54 13.66 16.35
C TRP A 75 10.80 14.97 16.63
N VAL A 76 10.08 15.46 15.61
CA VAL A 76 9.17 16.61 15.78
C VAL A 76 7.82 16.29 15.15
N TRP A 77 6.76 16.80 15.78
CA TRP A 77 5.45 16.83 15.15
C TRP A 77 5.36 18.00 14.17
N THR A 78 4.85 17.74 12.99
CA THR A 78 4.56 18.74 11.95
C THR A 78 3.23 18.40 11.29
N THR A 79 2.91 18.98 10.13
CA THR A 79 1.73 18.62 9.35
C THR A 79 2.11 18.15 7.95
N ILE A 80 1.20 17.41 7.30
CA ILE A 80 1.40 17.03 5.89
C ILE A 80 1.56 18.28 5.01
N GLU A 81 0.83 19.38 5.31
CA GLU A 81 0.99 20.65 4.59
C GLU A 81 2.42 21.20 4.72
N GLU A 82 3.01 21.15 5.92
CA GLU A 82 4.35 21.70 6.16
C GLU A 82 5.44 20.94 5.41
N ILE A 83 5.33 19.63 5.26
CA ILE A 83 6.32 18.82 4.57
C ILE A 83 6.09 18.71 3.05
N CYS A 84 4.93 19.09 2.52
CA CYS A 84 4.59 18.92 1.11
C CYS A 84 4.72 20.23 0.32
N SER A 85 5.25 20.13 -0.89
CA SER A 85 5.21 21.18 -1.93
C SER A 85 3.93 21.14 -2.75
N LYS A 86 3.23 19.99 -2.77
CA LYS A 86 1.97 19.80 -3.49
C LYS A 86 1.07 18.85 -2.72
N ILE A 87 -0.19 19.24 -2.54
CA ILE A 87 -1.30 18.40 -2.11
C ILE A 87 -2.50 18.79 -2.97
N GLY A 88 -2.99 17.87 -3.77
CA GLY A 88 -4.14 18.17 -4.63
C GLY A 88 -4.60 17.00 -5.47
N SER A 89 -5.90 16.93 -5.69
CA SER A 89 -6.50 15.94 -6.58
C SER A 89 -6.18 16.27 -8.04
N GLY A 90 -6.21 15.23 -8.87
CA GLY A 90 -6.15 15.38 -10.32
C GLY A 90 -7.42 15.96 -10.92
N SER A 91 -7.50 15.85 -12.21
CA SER A 91 -8.69 16.25 -12.99
C SER A 91 -8.88 15.28 -14.15
N THR A 92 -10.14 15.12 -14.60
CA THR A 92 -10.42 14.30 -15.79
C THR A 92 -10.29 15.16 -17.04
N PRO A 93 -9.68 14.64 -18.14
CA PRO A 93 -9.63 15.34 -19.42
C PRO A 93 -11.04 15.68 -19.90
N ARG A 94 -11.23 16.91 -20.41
CA ARG A 94 -12.52 17.35 -20.94
C ARG A 94 -12.94 16.46 -22.12
N GLY A 95 -14.21 16.04 -22.13
CA GLY A 95 -14.76 15.21 -23.20
C GLY A 95 -14.22 13.78 -23.23
N SER A 96 -13.65 13.27 -22.11
CA SER A 96 -13.03 11.93 -22.03
C SER A 96 -11.96 11.71 -23.11
N ASN A 97 -11.17 12.71 -23.40
CA ASN A 97 -10.18 12.76 -24.47
C ASN A 97 -8.95 11.89 -24.13
N TYR A 98 -9.14 10.57 -24.19
CA TYR A 98 -8.09 9.58 -24.01
C TYR A 98 -7.48 9.18 -25.35
N SER A 99 -6.20 8.80 -25.33
CA SER A 99 -5.45 8.29 -26.48
C SER A 99 -5.09 6.82 -26.30
N ALA A 100 -4.76 6.15 -27.40
CA ALA A 100 -4.32 4.76 -27.35
C ALA A 100 -2.94 4.58 -26.68
N ASN A 101 -2.11 5.62 -26.74
CA ASN A 101 -0.77 5.68 -26.17
C ASN A 101 -0.45 7.13 -25.78
N GLY A 102 0.69 7.36 -25.12
CA GLY A 102 1.16 8.68 -24.70
C GLY A 102 1.47 8.74 -23.22
N ILE A 103 1.02 9.82 -22.55
CA ILE A 103 1.28 10.04 -21.12
C ILE A 103 0.31 9.21 -20.27
N PRO A 104 0.78 8.39 -19.32
CA PRO A 104 -0.06 7.57 -18.47
C PRO A 104 -0.99 8.41 -17.59
N PHE A 105 -2.24 7.99 -17.52
CA PHE A 105 -3.30 8.65 -16.74
C PHE A 105 -3.85 7.69 -15.70
N PHE A 106 -3.43 7.87 -14.45
CA PHE A 106 -3.81 7.01 -13.34
C PHE A 106 -5.20 7.35 -12.79
N ARG A 107 -6.00 6.33 -12.61
CA ARG A 107 -7.30 6.37 -11.93
C ARG A 107 -7.20 5.59 -10.63
N SER A 108 -8.16 5.70 -9.76
CA SER A 108 -8.17 5.00 -8.46
C SER A 108 -7.94 3.50 -8.56
N GLN A 109 -8.36 2.86 -9.65
CA GLN A 109 -8.14 1.44 -9.92
C GLN A 109 -6.68 1.07 -10.22
N ASN A 110 -5.86 2.05 -10.59
CA ASN A 110 -4.43 1.85 -10.87
C ASN A 110 -3.54 2.03 -9.62
N VAL A 111 -4.11 2.47 -8.48
CA VAL A 111 -3.38 2.71 -7.23
C VAL A 111 -3.68 1.60 -6.24
N TYR A 112 -2.63 0.87 -5.83
CA TYR A 112 -2.64 -0.15 -4.78
C TYR A 112 -1.71 0.29 -3.65
N ASN A 113 -1.73 -0.42 -2.52
CA ASN A 113 -0.91 -0.04 -1.37
C ASN A 113 0.58 -0.36 -1.54
N ASP A 114 0.93 -1.20 -2.48
CA ASP A 114 2.28 -1.69 -2.72
C ASP A 114 2.85 -1.27 -4.08
N ARG A 115 2.00 -0.81 -5.00
CA ARG A 115 2.43 -0.46 -6.37
C ARG A 115 1.40 0.33 -7.17
N LEU A 116 1.86 0.89 -8.26
CA LEU A 116 1.01 1.34 -9.37
C LEU A 116 0.82 0.20 -10.37
N VAL A 117 -0.42 0.01 -10.83
CA VAL A 117 -0.80 -1.05 -11.78
C VAL A 117 -1.16 -0.41 -13.11
N TYR A 118 -0.56 -0.92 -14.18
CA TYR A 118 -0.74 -0.43 -15.54
C TYR A 118 -1.82 -1.19 -16.32
N ASP A 119 -2.41 -2.23 -15.73
CA ASP A 119 -3.54 -2.94 -16.33
C ASP A 119 -4.72 -1.97 -16.53
N ASP A 120 -5.28 -1.96 -17.74
CA ASP A 120 -6.34 -1.03 -18.15
C ASP A 120 -6.02 0.46 -17.88
N ILE A 121 -4.73 0.82 -17.91
CA ILE A 121 -4.34 2.23 -17.80
C ILE A 121 -4.86 3.01 -19.00
N LYS A 122 -5.27 4.24 -18.79
CA LYS A 122 -5.60 5.18 -19.88
C LYS A 122 -4.39 6.06 -20.17
N TYR A 123 -4.35 6.57 -21.38
CA TYR A 123 -3.32 7.52 -21.80
C TYR A 123 -3.96 8.82 -22.25
N ILE A 124 -3.23 9.91 -22.17
CA ILE A 124 -3.58 11.22 -22.73
C ILE A 124 -2.47 11.67 -23.68
N SER A 125 -2.85 12.49 -24.66
CA SER A 125 -1.85 13.08 -25.56
C SER A 125 -0.99 14.11 -24.83
N GLU A 126 0.19 14.40 -25.39
CA GLU A 126 1.07 15.46 -24.89
C GLU A 126 0.35 16.81 -24.81
N GLU A 127 -0.47 17.15 -25.81
CA GLU A 127 -1.26 18.39 -25.81
C GLU A 127 -2.22 18.48 -24.62
N VAL A 128 -2.90 17.36 -24.28
CA VAL A 128 -3.80 17.29 -23.12
C VAL A 128 -2.99 17.37 -21.82
N HIS A 129 -1.85 16.68 -21.75
CA HIS A 129 -0.94 16.74 -20.62
C HIS A 129 -0.49 18.18 -20.32
N GLN A 130 -0.07 18.93 -21.33
CA GLN A 130 0.35 20.33 -21.17
C GLN A 130 -0.78 21.22 -20.62
N LYS A 131 -2.03 21.01 -21.07
CA LYS A 131 -3.19 21.69 -20.49
C LYS A 131 -3.49 21.28 -19.06
N MET A 132 -3.03 20.11 -18.65
CA MET A 132 -3.22 19.50 -17.32
C MET A 132 -1.93 19.53 -16.46
N LYS A 133 -0.96 20.37 -16.78
CA LYS A 133 0.33 20.46 -16.07
C LYS A 133 0.19 20.67 -14.56
N GLY A 134 -0.89 21.32 -14.13
CA GLY A 134 -1.22 21.49 -12.69
C GLY A 134 -1.48 20.17 -11.95
N THR A 135 -1.77 19.07 -12.65
CA THR A 135 -2.04 17.74 -12.08
C THR A 135 -1.00 16.69 -12.53
N GLU A 136 0.18 17.16 -12.93
CA GLU A 136 1.30 16.31 -13.29
C GLU A 136 1.82 15.53 -12.07
N VAL A 137 2.04 14.23 -12.31
CA VAL A 137 2.68 13.29 -11.40
C VAL A 137 4.16 13.21 -11.74
N LEU A 138 4.99 13.25 -10.73
CA LEU A 138 6.45 13.10 -10.84
C LEU A 138 6.93 11.90 -10.02
N ALA A 139 8.16 11.48 -10.27
CA ALA A 139 8.85 10.49 -9.45
C ALA A 139 8.80 10.88 -7.96
N ASN A 140 8.66 9.89 -7.09
CA ASN A 140 8.58 10.02 -5.63
C ASN A 140 7.32 10.74 -5.11
N ASP A 141 6.33 11.04 -5.95
CA ASP A 141 5.01 11.46 -5.48
C ASP A 141 4.29 10.29 -4.78
N LEU A 142 3.50 10.59 -3.78
CA LEU A 142 2.51 9.66 -3.26
C LEU A 142 1.17 9.90 -3.97
N LEU A 143 0.57 8.82 -4.47
CA LEU A 143 -0.76 8.84 -5.07
C LEU A 143 -1.75 8.20 -4.10
N LEU A 144 -2.65 9.01 -3.54
CA LEU A 144 -3.65 8.59 -2.56
C LEU A 144 -5.05 8.58 -3.16
N ASN A 145 -5.76 7.48 -3.09
CA ASN A 145 -7.17 7.42 -3.44
C ASN A 145 -8.02 8.14 -2.38
N ILE A 146 -8.72 9.18 -2.78
CA ILE A 146 -9.47 10.06 -1.89
C ILE A 146 -10.98 9.88 -1.94
N THR A 147 -11.49 8.99 -2.81
CA THR A 147 -12.93 8.70 -2.96
C THR A 147 -13.18 7.26 -3.40
N GLY A 148 -14.41 6.78 -3.21
CA GLY A 148 -14.88 5.49 -3.72
C GLY A 148 -14.42 4.28 -2.90
N GLY A 149 -14.69 3.08 -3.42
CA GLY A 149 -14.42 1.81 -2.72
C GLY A 149 -12.94 1.49 -2.47
N SER A 150 -12.02 2.25 -3.06
CA SER A 150 -10.58 2.15 -2.85
C SER A 150 -10.00 3.31 -2.03
N LEU A 151 -10.87 4.05 -1.33
CA LEU A 151 -10.48 5.14 -0.44
C LEU A 151 -9.35 4.70 0.51
N GLY A 152 -8.30 5.51 0.62
CA GLY A 152 -7.15 5.26 1.48
C GLY A 152 -6.06 4.39 0.87
N ARG A 153 -6.25 3.78 -0.32
CA ARG A 153 -5.13 3.16 -1.02
C ARG A 153 -4.13 4.22 -1.46
N CYS A 154 -2.85 3.92 -1.23
CA CYS A 154 -1.76 4.84 -1.55
C CYS A 154 -0.57 4.07 -2.10
N ALA A 155 0.10 4.64 -3.10
CA ALA A 155 1.36 4.12 -3.63
C ALA A 155 2.38 5.24 -3.82
N VAL A 156 3.65 4.91 -3.71
CA VAL A 156 4.76 5.75 -4.11
C VAL A 156 5.00 5.59 -5.61
N VAL A 157 5.20 6.70 -6.29
CA VAL A 157 5.57 6.72 -7.72
C VAL A 157 7.05 6.35 -7.83
N PRO A 158 7.42 5.36 -8.68
CA PRO A 158 8.81 4.94 -8.83
C PRO A 158 9.78 6.07 -9.14
N ALA A 159 11.02 5.96 -8.66
CA ALA A 159 12.04 7.00 -8.82
C ALA A 159 12.48 7.21 -10.28
N ASP A 160 12.31 6.20 -11.14
CA ASP A 160 12.60 6.22 -12.58
C ASP A 160 11.39 6.66 -13.43
N PHE A 161 10.28 7.05 -12.80
CA PHE A 161 9.07 7.49 -13.49
C PHE A 161 9.27 8.86 -14.13
N ASN A 162 8.91 8.98 -15.41
CA ASN A 162 9.08 10.22 -16.15
C ASN A 162 7.99 11.27 -15.82
N CYS A 163 6.76 11.00 -16.24
CA CYS A 163 5.63 11.88 -15.97
C CYS A 163 4.30 11.13 -16.17
N GLY A 164 3.23 11.68 -15.60
CA GLY A 164 1.87 11.18 -15.74
C GLY A 164 0.85 12.21 -15.27
N ASN A 165 -0.41 11.85 -15.32
CA ASN A 165 -1.50 12.61 -14.72
C ASN A 165 -2.43 11.68 -13.93
N VAL A 166 -3.25 12.26 -13.09
CA VAL A 166 -4.23 11.52 -12.26
C VAL A 166 -5.63 12.09 -12.40
N SER A 167 -6.61 11.22 -12.18
CA SER A 167 -8.03 11.60 -12.12
C SER A 167 -8.35 12.39 -10.84
N GLN A 168 -9.53 13.03 -10.81
CA GLN A 168 -10.02 13.75 -9.64
C GLN A 168 -10.21 12.89 -8.38
N HIS A 169 -10.17 11.56 -8.51
CA HIS A 169 -10.31 10.60 -7.41
C HIS A 169 -8.98 10.24 -6.74
N VAL A 170 -7.87 10.74 -7.28
CA VAL A 170 -6.51 10.49 -6.78
C VAL A 170 -5.88 11.82 -6.39
N CYS A 171 -5.36 11.89 -5.16
CA CYS A 171 -4.61 13.03 -4.65
C CYS A 171 -3.11 12.79 -4.82
N ILE A 172 -2.40 13.79 -5.33
CA ILE A 172 -0.95 13.83 -5.36
C ILE A 172 -0.46 14.49 -4.06
N MET A 173 0.46 13.83 -3.37
CA MET A 173 1.19 14.39 -2.24
C MET A 173 2.67 14.34 -2.58
N ARG A 174 3.33 15.50 -2.67
CA ARG A 174 4.75 15.65 -3.03
C ARG A 174 5.49 16.23 -1.85
N SER A 175 6.22 15.39 -1.15
CA SER A 175 7.04 15.80 -0.01
C SER A 175 8.30 16.56 -0.45
N VAL A 176 8.91 17.27 0.49
CA VAL A 176 10.17 18.00 0.33
C VAL A 176 11.13 17.48 1.39
N LEU A 177 12.26 16.91 0.98
CA LEU A 177 13.30 16.38 1.87
C LEU A 177 12.80 15.34 2.90
N VAL A 178 11.72 14.64 2.59
CA VAL A 178 11.19 13.53 3.37
C VAL A 178 11.25 12.28 2.51
N GLU A 179 11.68 11.17 3.09
CA GLU A 179 11.72 9.87 2.42
C GLU A 179 10.30 9.45 1.96
N PRO A 180 10.05 9.26 0.66
CA PRO A 180 8.70 8.97 0.17
C PRO A 180 8.09 7.70 0.78
N GLU A 181 8.89 6.66 0.95
CA GLU A 181 8.48 5.40 1.54
C GLU A 181 8.13 5.56 3.02
N TYR A 182 8.85 6.40 3.79
CA TYR A 182 8.45 6.72 5.18
C TYR A 182 7.12 7.47 5.22
N PHE A 183 6.90 8.42 4.32
CA PHE A 183 5.61 9.09 4.21
C PHE A 183 4.49 8.09 3.86
N HIS A 184 4.77 7.13 2.98
CA HIS A 184 3.85 6.06 2.63
C HIS A 184 3.52 5.18 3.85
N VAL A 185 4.50 4.84 4.69
CA VAL A 185 4.29 4.11 5.95
C VAL A 185 3.27 4.82 6.84
N LEU A 186 3.38 6.14 6.99
CA LEU A 186 2.38 6.91 7.74
C LEU A 186 0.98 6.74 7.15
N VAL A 187 0.84 6.88 5.83
CA VAL A 187 -0.46 6.78 5.13
C VAL A 187 -1.08 5.39 5.29
N LEU A 188 -0.27 4.34 5.36
CA LEU A 188 -0.73 2.97 5.56
C LEU A 188 -0.94 2.60 7.05
N SER A 189 -0.58 3.47 7.99
CA SER A 189 -0.70 3.22 9.42
C SER A 189 -2.15 3.24 9.92
N SER A 190 -2.38 2.60 11.06
CA SER A 190 -3.69 2.66 11.74
C SER A 190 -4.02 4.07 12.24
N TYR A 191 -2.99 4.86 12.54
CA TYR A 191 -3.14 6.26 12.92
C TYR A 191 -3.77 7.09 11.79
N PHE A 192 -3.25 6.97 10.55
CA PHE A 192 -3.81 7.68 9.40
C PHE A 192 -5.27 7.28 9.15
N ALA A 193 -5.55 5.98 9.10
CA ALA A 193 -6.90 5.47 8.85
C ALA A 193 -7.92 5.99 9.88
N LYS A 194 -7.54 6.02 11.17
CA LYS A 194 -8.39 6.53 12.25
C LYS A 194 -8.57 8.05 12.16
N SER A 195 -7.49 8.80 11.95
CA SER A 195 -7.51 10.27 11.88
C SER A 195 -8.33 10.77 10.69
N MET A 196 -8.25 10.08 9.55
CA MET A 196 -9.01 10.39 8.35
C MET A 196 -10.43 9.81 8.35
N LYS A 197 -10.83 9.07 9.39
CA LYS A 197 -12.15 8.41 9.50
C LYS A 197 -12.46 7.53 8.28
N ILE A 198 -11.47 6.79 7.81
CA ILE A 198 -11.63 5.85 6.68
C ILE A 198 -12.44 4.65 7.17
N THR A 199 -13.74 4.67 6.94
CA THR A 199 -14.68 3.67 7.48
C THR A 199 -15.04 2.55 6.50
N GLY A 200 -14.41 2.51 5.33
CA GLY A 200 -14.70 1.50 4.30
C GLY A 200 -16.05 1.66 3.58
N SER A 201 -16.90 2.60 4.00
CA SER A 201 -18.20 2.84 3.35
C SER A 201 -18.08 3.56 1.99
N GLY A 202 -16.91 4.14 1.68
CA GLY A 202 -16.55 4.68 0.36
C GLY A 202 -17.38 5.87 -0.15
N ARG A 203 -18.35 6.35 0.62
CA ARG A 203 -19.27 7.42 0.19
C ARG A 203 -18.75 8.82 0.47
N GLU A 204 -17.91 8.97 1.50
CA GLU A 204 -17.35 10.25 1.88
C GLU A 204 -15.91 10.33 1.38
N GLY A 205 -15.58 11.34 0.59
CA GLY A 205 -14.21 11.61 0.15
C GLY A 205 -13.37 12.16 1.29
N LEU A 206 -12.04 12.08 1.17
CA LEU A 206 -11.11 12.75 2.09
C LEU A 206 -11.05 14.24 1.74
N PRO A 207 -11.53 15.14 2.62
CA PRO A 207 -11.39 16.56 2.39
C PRO A 207 -9.92 16.96 2.38
N LYS A 208 -9.51 17.75 1.40
CA LYS A 208 -8.14 18.25 1.27
C LYS A 208 -7.64 18.89 2.57
N TYR A 209 -8.49 19.70 3.21
CA TYR A 209 -8.16 20.38 4.46
C TYR A 209 -7.76 19.41 5.58
N ASN A 210 -8.48 18.30 5.74
CA ASN A 210 -8.17 17.32 6.76
C ASN A 210 -6.82 16.65 6.50
N LEU A 211 -6.53 16.39 5.23
CA LEU A 211 -5.24 15.83 4.82
C LEU A 211 -4.09 16.81 5.07
N GLU A 212 -4.27 18.09 4.74
CA GLU A 212 -3.28 19.15 4.97
C GLU A 212 -2.95 19.32 6.46
N GLN A 213 -3.96 19.31 7.31
CA GLN A 213 -3.81 19.55 8.75
C GLN A 213 -3.48 18.30 9.57
N MET A 214 -3.37 17.15 8.92
CA MET A 214 -3.02 15.93 9.63
C MET A 214 -1.62 16.00 10.21
N GLY A 215 -1.49 15.61 11.47
CA GLY A 215 -0.21 15.53 12.17
C GLY A 215 0.73 14.50 11.50
N PHE A 216 1.97 14.89 11.34
CA PHE A 216 3.04 14.09 10.77
C PHE A 216 4.18 13.97 11.79
N PRO A 217 4.45 12.77 12.33
CA PRO A 217 5.60 12.53 13.19
C PRO A 217 6.85 12.44 12.28
N LEU A 218 7.69 13.46 12.32
CA LEU A 218 8.88 13.58 11.47
C LEU A 218 10.12 13.08 12.21
N PRO A 219 10.74 11.95 11.80
CA PRO A 219 12.05 11.50 12.27
C PRO A 219 13.21 12.29 11.64
N PRO A 220 14.44 12.18 12.18
CA PRO A 220 15.66 12.44 11.45
C PRO A 220 15.68 11.73 10.09
N LEU A 221 16.25 12.35 9.06
CA LEU A 221 16.23 11.80 7.70
C LEU A 221 16.93 10.43 7.62
N THR A 222 18.04 10.26 8.29
CA THR A 222 18.77 8.99 8.37
C THR A 222 17.96 7.91 9.08
N GLU A 223 17.16 8.27 10.09
CA GLU A 223 16.27 7.36 10.77
C GLU A 223 15.09 6.94 9.87
N GLN A 224 14.53 7.87 9.05
CA GLN A 224 13.52 7.52 8.06
C GLN A 224 14.02 6.40 7.13
N GLN A 225 15.25 6.48 6.65
CA GLN A 225 15.86 5.47 5.78
C GLN A 225 16.06 4.13 6.51
N ARG A 226 16.50 4.14 7.79
CA ARG A 226 16.60 2.91 8.59
C ARG A 226 15.23 2.27 8.83
N ILE A 227 14.21 3.08 9.10
CA ILE A 227 12.83 2.59 9.27
C ILE A 227 12.34 1.89 7.99
N VAL A 228 12.54 2.51 6.83
CA VAL A 228 12.14 1.94 5.53
C VAL A 228 12.85 0.61 5.29
N ALA A 229 14.17 0.57 5.44
CA ALA A 229 14.96 -0.66 5.26
C ALA A 229 14.51 -1.79 6.21
N GLU A 230 14.20 -1.47 7.46
CA GLU A 230 13.74 -2.45 8.45
C GLU A 230 12.32 -2.97 8.11
N ILE A 231 11.42 -2.11 7.62
CA ILE A 231 10.11 -2.53 7.15
C ILE A 231 10.23 -3.47 5.95
N GLU A 232 11.06 -3.13 4.97
CA GLU A 232 11.32 -3.99 3.80
C GLU A 232 11.84 -5.36 4.22
N HIS A 233 12.78 -5.40 5.18
CA HIS A 233 13.29 -6.64 5.74
C HIS A 233 12.16 -7.49 6.36
N TRP A 234 11.36 -6.91 7.25
CA TRP A 234 10.24 -7.62 7.88
C TRP A 234 9.19 -8.08 6.89
N PHE A 235 8.85 -7.25 5.90
CA PHE A 235 7.87 -7.61 4.89
C PHE A 235 8.35 -8.76 4.01
N ALA A 236 9.65 -8.77 3.63
CA ALA A 236 10.24 -9.90 2.91
C ALA A 236 10.16 -11.21 3.70
N LEU A 237 10.41 -11.18 5.02
CA LEU A 237 10.25 -12.37 5.86
C LEU A 237 8.79 -12.83 5.95
N ILE A 238 7.85 -11.90 6.02
CA ILE A 238 6.41 -12.22 6.01
C ILE A 238 6.00 -12.86 4.69
N ASP A 239 6.48 -12.33 3.54
CA ASP A 239 6.23 -12.90 2.22
C ASP A 239 6.75 -14.33 2.10
N GLN A 240 7.96 -14.63 2.63
CA GLN A 240 8.49 -15.99 2.68
C GLN A 240 7.59 -16.93 3.49
N ILE A 241 7.06 -16.47 4.62
CA ILE A 241 6.13 -17.25 5.44
C ILE A 241 4.82 -17.51 4.70
N GLU A 242 4.29 -16.52 4.01
CA GLU A 242 3.05 -16.63 3.21
C GLU A 242 3.24 -17.62 2.06
N GLN A 243 4.37 -17.54 1.35
CA GLN A 243 4.72 -18.49 0.29
C GLN A 243 4.87 -19.91 0.83
N GLY A 244 5.60 -20.11 1.91
CA GLY A 244 5.76 -21.44 2.53
C GLY A 244 4.45 -22.07 2.97
N LYS A 245 3.48 -21.27 3.43
CA LYS A 245 2.12 -21.77 3.74
C LYS A 245 1.37 -22.20 2.48
N ALA A 246 1.46 -21.43 1.39
CA ALA A 246 0.81 -21.76 0.13
C ALA A 246 1.38 -23.05 -0.47
N ASP A 247 2.69 -23.22 -0.41
CA ASP A 247 3.39 -24.43 -0.86
C ASP A 247 2.97 -25.65 -0.04
N LEU A 248 2.91 -25.53 1.29
CA LEU A 248 2.46 -26.59 2.18
C LEU A 248 1.00 -27.00 1.89
N GLN A 249 0.11 -26.04 1.66
CA GLN A 249 -1.29 -26.32 1.29
C GLN A 249 -1.37 -27.09 -0.04
N THR A 250 -0.55 -26.72 -1.01
CA THR A 250 -0.46 -27.40 -2.31
C THR A 250 0.02 -28.84 -2.14
N ILE A 251 1.09 -29.08 -1.37
CA ILE A 251 1.63 -30.41 -1.07
C ILE A 251 0.58 -31.28 -0.38
N ILE A 252 -0.13 -30.75 0.63
CA ILE A 252 -1.20 -31.46 1.33
C ILE A 252 -2.31 -31.86 0.36
N LYS A 253 -2.73 -30.97 -0.54
CA LYS A 253 -3.76 -31.27 -1.54
C LYS A 253 -3.32 -32.40 -2.48
N GLN A 254 -2.10 -32.33 -3.00
CA GLN A 254 -1.53 -33.35 -3.88
C GLN A 254 -1.39 -34.70 -3.17
N THR A 255 -0.92 -34.69 -1.92
CA THR A 255 -0.76 -35.92 -1.10
C THR A 255 -2.14 -36.57 -0.86
N LYS A 256 -3.16 -35.80 -0.48
CA LYS A 256 -4.52 -36.31 -0.31
C LYS A 256 -5.06 -36.94 -1.60
N SER A 257 -4.87 -36.27 -2.74
CA SER A 257 -5.29 -36.80 -4.05
C SER A 257 -4.60 -38.12 -4.36
N LYS A 258 -3.28 -38.22 -4.13
CA LYS A 258 -2.51 -39.43 -4.37
C LYS A 258 -2.95 -40.57 -3.45
N ILE A 259 -3.23 -40.30 -2.18
CA ILE A 259 -3.73 -41.33 -1.23
C ILE A 259 -5.08 -41.87 -1.70
N LEU A 260 -6.00 -40.99 -2.13
CA LEU A 260 -7.29 -41.41 -2.66
C LEU A 260 -7.17 -42.26 -3.93
N ASP A 261 -6.28 -41.85 -4.84
CA ASP A 261 -6.00 -42.60 -6.07
C ASP A 261 -5.45 -44.01 -5.75
N LEU A 262 -4.50 -44.12 -4.85
CA LEU A 262 -3.96 -45.42 -4.39
C LEU A 262 -5.03 -46.26 -3.73
N ALA A 263 -5.92 -45.68 -2.94
CA ALA A 263 -7.05 -46.41 -2.31
C ALA A 263 -8.03 -46.99 -3.34
N ILE A 264 -8.45 -46.15 -4.32
CA ILE A 264 -9.39 -46.58 -5.37
C ILE A 264 -8.79 -47.70 -6.23
N HIS A 265 -7.50 -47.67 -6.48
CA HIS A 265 -6.81 -48.71 -7.24
C HIS A 265 -6.34 -49.91 -6.42
N GLY A 266 -6.74 -49.99 -5.14
CA GLY A 266 -6.36 -51.11 -4.26
C GLY A 266 -4.86 -51.20 -3.95
N LYS A 267 -4.12 -50.05 -4.08
CA LYS A 267 -2.67 -49.96 -3.89
C LYS A 267 -2.26 -49.31 -2.57
N LEU A 268 -3.23 -48.84 -1.76
CA LEU A 268 -2.94 -48.13 -0.53
C LEU A 268 -2.48 -49.08 0.58
N VAL A 269 -3.08 -50.24 0.66
CA VAL A 269 -2.75 -51.31 1.61
C VAL A 269 -2.43 -52.60 0.87
N PRO A 270 -1.54 -53.47 1.42
CA PRO A 270 -1.32 -54.79 0.84
C PRO A 270 -2.64 -55.57 0.80
N GLN A 271 -2.87 -56.33 -0.28
CA GLN A 271 -4.02 -57.23 -0.39
C GLN A 271 -3.76 -58.46 0.50
N ASP A 272 -4.73 -58.84 1.31
CA ASP A 272 -4.67 -60.09 2.07
C ASP A 272 -5.35 -61.21 1.23
N PRO A 273 -4.61 -62.29 0.92
CA PRO A 273 -5.18 -63.40 0.17
C PRO A 273 -6.31 -64.15 0.91
N ASN A 274 -6.44 -63.92 2.23
CA ASN A 274 -7.51 -64.52 3.02
C ASN A 274 -8.76 -63.65 3.10
N ASP A 275 -8.74 -62.43 2.55
CA ASP A 275 -9.91 -61.58 2.51
C ASP A 275 -10.95 -62.16 1.56
N GLU A 276 -12.24 -62.04 1.94
CA GLU A 276 -13.35 -62.43 1.08
C GLU A 276 -13.34 -61.57 -0.20
N PRO A 277 -13.40 -62.16 -1.40
CA PRO A 277 -13.51 -61.40 -2.63
C PRO A 277 -14.70 -60.43 -2.64
N ALA A 278 -14.51 -59.19 -3.08
CA ALA A 278 -15.56 -58.18 -3.09
C ALA A 278 -16.80 -58.59 -3.89
N ILE A 279 -16.65 -59.48 -4.88
CA ILE A 279 -17.75 -60.03 -5.66
C ILE A 279 -18.70 -60.90 -4.80
N GLU A 280 -18.18 -61.65 -3.82
CA GLU A 280 -19.00 -62.43 -2.91
C GLU A 280 -19.78 -61.56 -1.92
N LEU A 281 -19.17 -60.48 -1.47
CA LEU A 281 -19.84 -59.46 -0.69
C LEU A 281 -20.97 -58.80 -1.47
N LEU A 282 -20.75 -58.44 -2.73
CA LEU A 282 -21.74 -57.82 -3.60
C LEU A 282 -22.95 -58.76 -3.89
N LYS A 283 -22.69 -60.04 -4.15
CA LYS A 283 -23.79 -61.05 -4.33
C LYS A 283 -24.62 -61.23 -3.05
N ARG A 284 -23.98 -61.08 -1.87
CA ARG A 284 -24.69 -61.18 -0.57
C ARG A 284 -25.61 -59.99 -0.34
N ILE A 285 -25.16 -58.78 -0.75
CA ILE A 285 -25.94 -57.54 -0.61
C ILE A 285 -27.03 -57.44 -1.67
N ASN A 286 -26.74 -57.89 -2.89
CA ASN A 286 -27.66 -57.89 -4.02
C ASN A 286 -27.55 -59.25 -4.76
N PRO A 287 -28.46 -60.22 -4.48
CA PRO A 287 -28.43 -61.54 -5.08
C PRO A 287 -28.48 -61.56 -6.61
N ASP A 288 -29.07 -60.54 -7.22
CA ASP A 288 -29.16 -60.38 -8.68
C ASP A 288 -27.98 -59.68 -9.32
N PHE A 289 -26.93 -59.39 -8.51
CA PHE A 289 -25.71 -58.72 -9.00
C PHE A 289 -24.97 -59.60 -10.02
N THR A 290 -24.86 -59.09 -11.23
CA THR A 290 -24.01 -59.67 -12.28
C THR A 290 -22.82 -58.71 -12.51
N PRO A 291 -21.57 -59.22 -12.44
CA PRO A 291 -20.39 -58.37 -12.73
C PRO A 291 -20.50 -57.81 -14.15
N CYS A 292 -20.20 -56.52 -14.33
CA CYS A 292 -19.98 -55.98 -15.66
C CYS A 292 -18.72 -56.63 -16.23
N ASP A 293 -18.84 -57.32 -17.34
CA ASP A 293 -17.69 -57.85 -18.07
C ASP A 293 -17.03 -56.70 -18.79
N ASN A 294 -16.05 -56.09 -18.12
CA ASN A 294 -15.17 -55.09 -18.74
C ASN A 294 -14.17 -55.89 -19.59
N GLY A 295 -14.60 -56.25 -20.80
CA GLY A 295 -13.70 -56.84 -21.80
C GLY A 295 -12.50 -55.94 -22.03
N HIS A 296 -11.32 -56.40 -21.65
CA HIS A 296 -10.04 -55.97 -22.16
C HIS A 296 -9.69 -56.77 -23.39
#